data_3913de15b93a0ddaf43819f58f217ff4
#
_entry.id   3913de15b93a0ddaf43819f58f217ff4
#
_cell.length_a   1.000
_cell.length_b   1.000
_cell.length_c   1.000
_cell.angle_alpha   90.00
_cell.angle_beta   90.00
_cell.angle_gamma   90.00
#
_symmetry.space_group_name_H-M   'P 1'
#
loop_
_entity.id
_entity.type
_entity.pdbx_description
1 polymer ?
#
loop_
_entity_poly.entity_id
_entity_poly.type
_entity_poly.pdbx_seq_one_letter_code
_entity_poly.pdbx_strand_id
1 'polypeptide(L)'
;MNRYLKLTLCILLPLLIGGFSGYATASGISSWYVGLNKPFFNPPNYLFGPVWSMLYILMGISFYRILQSQDSELKRKAILIFCIQLILNFLWSFLFFRFQMLAISFIEIIIMWISIATMIYTFTKIDKTAAYLQIPYLLWVSFAGVLNAAIWYLN
;
A
#
# COMPACT_ATOMS: atom_id res chain seq x y z
N MET A 1 -0.64 16.62 22.55
CA MET A 1 -1.51 16.51 21.36
C MET A 1 -2.71 15.63 21.70
N ASN A 2 -3.93 16.09 21.40
CA ASN A 2 -5.16 15.36 21.68
C ASN A 2 -5.15 13.98 20.98
N ARG A 3 -5.67 12.94 21.64
CA ARG A 3 -5.76 11.56 21.14
C ARG A 3 -6.48 11.48 19.79
N TYR A 4 -7.58 12.22 19.64
CA TYR A 4 -8.35 12.24 18.40
C TYR A 4 -7.57 12.89 17.25
N LEU A 5 -6.85 13.98 17.52
CA LEU A 5 -6.01 14.63 16.52
C LEU A 5 -4.88 13.71 16.04
N LYS A 6 -4.25 12.96 16.96
CA LYS A 6 -3.23 11.96 16.56
C LYS A 6 -3.79 10.89 15.64
N LEU A 7 -4.95 10.31 15.98
CA LEU A 7 -5.61 9.30 15.16
C LEU A 7 -5.96 9.84 13.77
N THR A 8 -6.55 11.03 13.72
CA THR A 8 -6.92 11.69 12.46
C THR A 8 -5.68 11.90 11.57
N LEU A 9 -4.58 12.40 12.11
CA LEU A 9 -3.34 12.60 11.36
C LEU A 9 -2.74 11.29 10.84
N CYS A 10 -2.79 10.23 11.66
CA CYS A 10 -2.32 8.90 11.25
C CYS A 10 -3.14 8.30 10.10
N ILE A 11 -4.47 8.57 10.05
CA ILE A 11 -5.34 8.12 8.97
C ILE A 11 -5.17 9.01 7.74
N LEU A 12 -5.08 10.31 7.92
CA LEU A 12 -4.93 11.26 6.81
C LEU A 12 -3.61 11.06 6.04
N LEU A 13 -2.52 10.71 6.73
CA LEU A 13 -1.22 10.54 6.09
C LEU A 13 -1.25 9.50 4.94
N PRO A 14 -1.66 8.23 5.15
CA PRO A 14 -1.77 7.28 4.04
C PRO A 14 -2.83 7.67 3.01
N LEU A 15 -3.96 8.23 3.44
CA LEU A 15 -5.03 8.67 2.53
C LEU A 15 -4.58 9.79 1.59
N LEU A 16 -3.83 10.76 2.08
CA LEU A 16 -3.30 11.86 1.26
C LEU A 16 -2.26 11.35 0.26
N ILE A 17 -1.36 10.47 0.70
CA ILE A 17 -0.36 9.84 -0.17
C ILE A 17 -1.06 9.02 -1.26
N GLY A 18 -2.02 8.19 -0.89
CA GLY A 18 -2.80 7.39 -1.84
C GLY A 18 -3.68 8.23 -2.75
N GLY A 19 -4.32 9.28 -2.23
CA GLY A 19 -5.12 10.22 -3.02
C GLY A 19 -4.29 10.98 -4.04
N PHE A 20 -3.11 11.47 -3.65
CA PHE A 20 -2.18 12.14 -4.56
C PHE A 20 -1.66 11.17 -5.64
N SER A 21 -1.26 9.96 -5.23
CA SER A 21 -0.82 8.92 -6.16
C SER A 21 -1.94 8.55 -7.15
N GLY A 22 -3.17 8.33 -6.67
CA GLY A 22 -4.34 8.03 -7.50
C GLY A 22 -4.67 9.15 -8.49
N TYR A 23 -4.63 10.41 -8.06
CA TYR A 23 -4.81 11.57 -8.94
C TYR A 23 -3.74 11.64 -10.03
N ALA A 24 -2.47 11.51 -9.64
CA ALA A 24 -1.36 11.58 -10.58
C ALA A 24 -1.33 10.42 -11.60
N THR A 25 -1.98 9.29 -11.29
CA THR A 25 -2.03 8.10 -12.14
C THR A 25 -3.36 7.89 -12.85
N ALA A 26 -4.38 8.69 -12.55
CA ALA A 26 -5.73 8.56 -13.12
C ALA A 26 -5.75 8.59 -14.65
N SER A 27 -4.95 9.45 -15.28
CA SER A 27 -4.81 9.51 -16.73
C SER A 27 -4.24 8.22 -17.34
N GLY A 28 -3.32 7.55 -16.67
CA GLY A 28 -2.77 6.28 -17.10
C GLY A 28 -3.81 5.15 -17.03
N ILE A 29 -4.69 5.16 -16.04
CA ILE A 29 -5.77 4.18 -15.91
C ILE A 29 -6.79 4.34 -17.04
N SER A 30 -7.19 5.57 -17.36
CA SER A 30 -8.23 5.85 -18.35
C SER A 30 -7.76 5.75 -19.81
N SER A 31 -6.48 5.83 -20.06
CA SER A 31 -5.91 5.79 -21.43
C SER A 31 -5.10 4.53 -21.69
N TRP A 32 -3.90 4.45 -21.12
CA TRP A 32 -2.96 3.37 -21.38
C TRP A 32 -3.41 2.02 -20.83
N TYR A 33 -3.86 1.97 -19.56
CA TYR A 33 -4.26 0.72 -18.92
C TYR A 33 -5.45 0.04 -19.61
N VAL A 34 -6.36 0.82 -20.18
CA VAL A 34 -7.52 0.30 -20.92
C VAL A 34 -7.09 -0.49 -22.15
N GLY A 35 -6.01 -0.06 -22.83
CA GLY A 35 -5.47 -0.69 -24.03
C GLY A 35 -4.65 -1.98 -23.80
N LEU A 36 -4.30 -2.29 -22.55
CA LEU A 36 -3.50 -3.47 -22.25
C LEU A 36 -4.30 -4.77 -22.35
N ASN A 37 -3.63 -5.85 -22.73
CA ASN A 37 -4.14 -7.22 -22.57
C ASN A 37 -4.15 -7.57 -21.08
N LYS A 38 -5.31 -7.92 -20.54
CA LYS A 38 -5.50 -8.20 -19.12
C LYS A 38 -5.94 -9.63 -18.89
N PRO A 39 -5.52 -10.27 -17.79
CA PRO A 39 -6.00 -11.59 -17.44
C PRO A 39 -7.51 -11.57 -17.12
N PHE A 40 -8.17 -12.72 -17.23
CA PHE A 40 -9.61 -12.83 -16.96
C PHE A 40 -10.02 -12.45 -15.54
N PHE A 41 -9.10 -12.50 -14.58
CA PHE A 41 -9.34 -12.13 -13.19
C PHE A 41 -9.07 -10.64 -12.90
N ASN A 42 -8.83 -9.79 -13.92
CA ASN A 42 -8.64 -8.36 -13.72
C ASN A 42 -9.91 -7.73 -13.13
N PRO A 43 -9.83 -7.06 -11.98
CA PRO A 43 -11.01 -6.46 -11.37
C PRO A 43 -11.46 -5.23 -12.17
N PRO A 44 -12.76 -4.88 -12.08
CA PRO A 44 -13.25 -3.62 -12.65
C PRO A 44 -12.53 -2.41 -12.06
N ASN A 45 -12.23 -1.42 -12.90
CA ASN A 45 -11.43 -0.24 -12.50
C ASN A 45 -12.03 0.53 -11.32
N TYR A 46 -13.37 0.55 -11.17
CA TYR A 46 -14.05 1.24 -10.08
C TYR A 46 -13.78 0.64 -8.69
N LEU A 47 -13.30 -0.61 -8.60
CA LEU A 47 -12.99 -1.25 -7.32
C LEU A 47 -11.68 -0.75 -6.70
N PHE A 48 -10.72 -0.28 -7.52
CA PHE A 48 -9.42 0.14 -7.01
C PHE A 48 -9.53 1.28 -5.98
N GLY A 49 -10.34 2.30 -6.27
CA GLY A 49 -10.52 3.46 -5.37
C GLY A 49 -11.03 3.09 -3.98
N PRO A 50 -12.21 2.45 -3.86
CA PRO A 50 -12.77 2.04 -2.57
C PRO A 50 -11.87 1.08 -1.80
N VAL A 51 -11.27 0.09 -2.45
CA VAL A 51 -10.38 -0.88 -1.79
C VAL A 51 -9.15 -0.18 -1.22
N TRP A 52 -8.46 0.64 -2.01
CA TRP A 52 -7.30 1.39 -1.52
C TRP A 52 -7.65 2.36 -0.40
N SER A 53 -8.79 3.05 -0.48
CA SER A 53 -9.24 3.95 0.58
C SER A 53 -9.44 3.21 1.90
N MET A 54 -10.08 2.04 1.88
CA MET A 54 -10.24 1.20 3.06
C MET A 54 -8.88 0.75 3.62
N LEU A 55 -7.96 0.32 2.76
CA LEU A 55 -6.63 -0.12 3.17
C LEU A 55 -5.84 1.02 3.83
N TYR A 56 -5.89 2.23 3.29
CA TYR A 56 -5.23 3.40 3.88
C TYR A 56 -5.80 3.78 5.24
N ILE A 57 -7.10 3.64 5.44
CA ILE A 57 -7.73 3.84 6.76
C ILE A 57 -7.21 2.81 7.76
N LEU A 58 -7.18 1.53 7.39
CA LEU A 58 -6.66 0.45 8.23
C LEU A 58 -5.17 0.66 8.56
N MET A 59 -4.37 1.09 7.57
CA MET A 59 -2.96 1.47 7.79
C MET A 59 -2.83 2.58 8.83
N GLY A 60 -3.64 3.62 8.73
CA GLY A 60 -3.61 4.75 9.65
C GLY A 60 -3.98 4.36 11.08
N ILE A 61 -5.03 3.54 11.26
CA ILE A 61 -5.44 3.02 12.55
C ILE A 61 -4.32 2.14 13.15
N SER A 62 -3.77 1.25 12.34
CA SER A 62 -2.66 0.38 12.73
C SER A 62 -1.45 1.18 13.17
N PHE A 63 -1.04 2.16 12.39
CA PHE A 63 0.09 3.03 12.70
C PHE A 63 -0.13 3.85 13.98
N TYR A 64 -1.34 4.38 14.17
CA TYR A 64 -1.71 5.06 15.41
C TYR A 64 -1.49 4.16 16.65
N ARG A 65 -1.89 2.88 16.59
CA ARG A 65 -1.69 1.93 17.68
C ARG A 65 -0.21 1.71 17.99
N ILE A 66 0.64 1.60 16.96
CA ILE A 66 2.10 1.51 17.14
C ILE A 66 2.66 2.76 17.80
N LEU A 67 2.19 3.95 17.40
CA LEU A 67 2.64 5.21 18.02
C LEU A 67 2.24 5.34 19.48
N GLN A 68 1.16 4.68 19.91
CA GLN A 68 0.72 4.66 21.32
C GLN A 68 1.46 3.67 22.19
N SER A 69 2.24 2.74 21.62
CA SER A 69 3.04 1.78 22.37
C SER A 69 4.21 2.45 23.10
N GLN A 70 4.81 1.74 24.05
CA GLN A 70 5.98 2.21 24.79
C GLN A 70 7.17 2.45 23.86
N ASP A 71 7.96 3.46 24.17
CA ASP A 71 9.15 3.78 23.39
C ASP A 71 10.21 2.67 23.51
N SER A 72 10.66 2.19 22.38
CA SER A 72 11.63 1.09 22.29
C SER A 72 12.35 1.15 20.94
N GLU A 73 13.50 0.48 20.84
CA GLU A 73 14.18 0.28 19.56
C GLU A 73 13.29 -0.42 18.54
N LEU A 74 12.47 -1.37 19.00
CA LEU A 74 11.54 -2.09 18.13
C LEU A 74 10.46 -1.19 17.57
N LYS A 75 9.93 -0.24 18.35
CA LYS A 75 8.98 0.77 17.89
C LYS A 75 9.61 1.68 16.81
N ARG A 76 10.86 2.12 17.01
CA ARG A 76 11.57 2.93 16.01
C ARG A 76 11.73 2.17 14.69
N LYS A 77 12.10 0.89 14.74
CA LYS A 77 12.17 0.03 13.55
C LYS A 77 10.81 -0.15 12.90
N ALA A 78 9.75 -0.35 13.68
CA ALA A 78 8.38 -0.47 13.18
C ALA A 78 7.93 0.79 12.41
N ILE A 79 8.21 1.98 12.96
CA ILE A 79 7.92 3.26 12.30
C ILE A 79 8.71 3.39 10.99
N LEU A 80 9.99 3.05 11.01
CA LEU A 80 10.84 3.13 9.80
C LEU A 80 10.31 2.22 8.70
N ILE A 81 9.98 0.95 9.02
CA ILE A 81 9.46 0.01 8.04
C ILE A 81 8.10 0.47 7.49
N PHE A 82 7.25 1.04 8.35
CA PHE A 82 5.97 1.64 7.92
C PHE A 82 6.19 2.78 6.91
N CYS A 83 7.14 3.66 7.16
CA CYS A 83 7.47 4.74 6.22
C CYS A 83 8.02 4.19 4.90
N ILE A 84 8.92 3.20 4.96
CA ILE A 84 9.50 2.57 3.75
C ILE A 84 8.40 1.95 2.89
N GLN A 85 7.52 1.12 3.46
CA GLN A 85 6.44 0.51 2.68
C GLN A 85 5.47 1.54 2.10
N LEU A 86 5.24 2.65 2.79
CA LEU A 86 4.36 3.71 2.30
C LEU A 86 4.98 4.46 1.11
N ILE A 87 6.29 4.69 1.14
CA ILE A 87 7.05 5.23 0.00
C ILE A 87 7.01 4.27 -1.19
N LEU A 88 7.24 2.98 -0.96
CA LEU A 88 7.16 1.96 -2.02
C LEU A 88 5.75 1.90 -2.62
N ASN A 89 4.71 1.95 -1.79
CA ASN A 89 3.32 1.99 -2.26
C ASN A 89 3.05 3.20 -3.18
N PHE A 90 3.57 4.36 -2.82
CA PHE A 90 3.50 5.56 -3.66
C PHE A 90 4.24 5.37 -4.99
N LEU A 91 5.47 4.87 -4.94
CA LEU A 91 6.32 4.69 -6.12
C LEU A 91 5.74 3.67 -7.10
N TRP A 92 5.14 2.57 -6.61
CA TRP A 92 4.57 1.55 -7.47
C TRP A 92 3.52 2.12 -8.44
N SER A 93 2.63 2.98 -7.96
CA SER A 93 1.60 3.60 -8.81
C SER A 93 2.22 4.40 -9.95
N PHE A 94 3.29 5.15 -9.68
CA PHE A 94 4.00 5.91 -10.71
C PHE A 94 4.72 5.00 -11.69
N LEU A 95 5.43 3.98 -11.20
CA LEU A 95 6.15 3.04 -12.06
C LEU A 95 5.19 2.30 -13.00
N PHE A 96 4.04 1.87 -12.48
CA PHE A 96 3.07 1.10 -13.26
C PHE A 96 2.26 2.00 -14.21
N PHE A 97 1.54 3.00 -13.69
CA PHE A 97 0.57 3.76 -14.48
C PHE A 97 1.15 4.99 -15.18
N ARG A 98 2.15 5.66 -14.60
CA ARG A 98 2.72 6.89 -15.17
C ARG A 98 3.88 6.60 -16.09
N PHE A 99 4.82 5.78 -15.64
CA PHE A 99 6.01 5.43 -16.41
C PHE A 99 5.83 4.18 -17.27
N GLN A 100 4.76 3.42 -17.06
CA GLN A 100 4.40 2.23 -17.86
C GLN A 100 5.49 1.14 -17.86
N MET A 101 6.23 1.05 -16.76
CA MET A 101 7.39 0.16 -16.60
C MET A 101 6.96 -1.15 -15.94
N LEU A 102 6.26 -2.04 -16.70
CA LEU A 102 5.64 -3.26 -16.16
C LEU A 102 6.62 -4.18 -15.43
N ALA A 103 7.82 -4.41 -15.98
CA ALA A 103 8.83 -5.28 -15.36
C ALA A 103 9.40 -4.65 -14.07
N ILE A 104 9.71 -3.35 -14.10
CA ILE A 104 10.28 -2.65 -12.95
C ILE A 104 9.25 -2.52 -11.83
N SER A 105 7.99 -2.23 -12.16
CA SER A 105 6.91 -2.20 -11.17
C SER A 105 6.64 -3.57 -10.55
N PHE A 106 6.89 -4.67 -11.30
CA PHE A 106 6.81 -6.01 -10.75
C PHE A 106 7.94 -6.30 -9.73
N ILE A 107 9.15 -5.87 -10.01
CA ILE A 107 10.27 -6.00 -9.05
C ILE A 107 9.98 -5.16 -7.81
N GLU A 108 9.50 -3.95 -8.00
CA GLU A 108 9.17 -3.02 -6.92
C GLU A 108 8.06 -3.55 -6.01
N ILE A 109 6.98 -4.12 -6.56
CA ILE A 109 5.89 -4.68 -5.76
C ILE A 109 6.32 -5.90 -4.93
N ILE A 110 7.31 -6.66 -5.38
CA ILE A 110 7.92 -7.74 -4.59
C ILE A 110 8.66 -7.15 -3.38
N ILE A 111 9.44 -6.09 -3.59
CA ILE A 111 10.16 -5.41 -2.51
C ILE A 111 9.18 -4.81 -1.51
N MET A 112 8.11 -4.18 -2.00
CA MET A 112 7.02 -3.65 -1.19
C MET A 112 6.34 -4.76 -0.39
N TRP A 113 6.04 -5.90 -1.00
CA TRP A 113 5.43 -7.05 -0.33
C TRP A 113 6.29 -7.56 0.83
N ILE A 114 7.60 -7.71 0.61
CA ILE A 114 8.57 -8.12 1.65
C ILE A 114 8.58 -7.08 2.78
N SER A 115 8.55 -5.80 2.45
CA SER A 115 8.50 -4.72 3.44
C SER A 115 7.21 -4.79 4.28
N ILE A 116 6.05 -5.04 3.66
CA ILE A 116 4.77 -5.20 4.37
C ILE A 116 4.78 -6.43 5.28
N ALA A 117 5.27 -7.57 4.79
CA ALA A 117 5.39 -8.78 5.59
C ALA A 117 6.30 -8.58 6.81
N THR A 118 7.45 -7.91 6.61
CA THR A 118 8.39 -7.55 7.67
C THR A 118 7.75 -6.58 8.68
N MET A 119 6.97 -5.60 8.19
CA MET A 119 6.21 -4.67 9.02
C MET A 119 5.20 -5.42 9.90
N ILE A 120 4.39 -6.32 9.32
CA ILE A 120 3.41 -7.12 10.05
C ILE A 120 4.11 -7.95 11.13
N TYR A 121 5.19 -8.65 10.78
CA TYR A 121 5.97 -9.41 11.74
C TYR A 121 6.48 -8.54 12.89
N THR A 122 7.01 -7.36 12.59
CA THR A 122 7.50 -6.43 13.63
C THR A 122 6.36 -5.93 14.51
N PHE A 123 5.22 -5.60 13.91
CA PHE A 123 4.02 -5.14 14.62
C PHE A 123 3.47 -6.21 15.58
N THR A 124 3.52 -7.51 15.21
CA THR A 124 3.07 -8.59 16.12
C THR A 124 3.82 -8.61 17.45
N LYS A 125 5.06 -8.11 17.47
CA LYS A 125 5.89 -8.03 18.68
C LYS A 125 5.53 -6.84 19.57
N ILE A 126 4.78 -5.87 19.04
CA ILE A 126 4.39 -4.63 19.74
C ILE A 126 2.90 -4.63 20.05
N ASP A 127 2.07 -4.80 19.02
CA ASP A 127 0.61 -4.81 19.10
C ASP A 127 0.02 -5.74 18.02
N LYS A 128 -0.51 -6.86 18.45
CA LYS A 128 -1.10 -7.87 17.55
C LYS A 128 -2.27 -7.32 16.74
N THR A 129 -3.09 -6.45 17.33
CA THR A 129 -4.21 -5.83 16.61
C THR A 129 -3.71 -4.93 15.48
N ALA A 130 -2.66 -4.15 15.73
CA ALA A 130 -2.04 -3.34 14.69
C ALA A 130 -1.52 -4.22 13.54
N ALA A 131 -0.92 -5.36 13.84
CA ALA A 131 -0.47 -6.30 12.83
C ALA A 131 -1.63 -6.89 12.00
N TYR A 132 -2.72 -7.32 12.65
CA TYR A 132 -3.87 -7.91 11.97
C TYR A 132 -4.59 -6.92 11.04
N LEU A 133 -4.62 -5.63 11.39
CA LEU A 133 -5.16 -4.58 10.53
C LEU A 133 -4.39 -4.41 9.21
N GLN A 134 -3.16 -4.93 9.12
CA GLN A 134 -2.35 -4.88 7.89
C GLN A 134 -2.49 -6.13 7.01
N ILE A 135 -3.14 -7.20 7.50
CA ILE A 135 -3.32 -8.42 6.70
C ILE A 135 -4.10 -8.18 5.41
N PRO A 136 -5.24 -7.43 5.39
CA PRO A 136 -5.94 -7.12 4.15
C PRO A 136 -5.04 -6.41 3.13
N TYR A 137 -4.14 -5.54 3.58
CA TYR A 137 -3.17 -4.87 2.72
C TYR A 137 -2.18 -5.86 2.09
N LEU A 138 -1.61 -6.77 2.88
CA LEU A 138 -0.72 -7.81 2.36
C LEU A 138 -1.41 -8.69 1.31
N LEU A 139 -2.65 -9.09 1.58
CA LEU A 139 -3.45 -9.89 0.64
C LEU A 139 -3.73 -9.14 -0.66
N TRP A 140 -4.08 -7.86 -0.57
CA TRP A 140 -4.32 -7.03 -1.76
C TRP A 140 -3.06 -6.81 -2.58
N VAL A 141 -1.92 -6.57 -1.95
CA VAL A 141 -0.62 -6.43 -2.65
C VAL A 141 -0.17 -7.76 -3.25
N SER A 142 -0.45 -8.90 -2.61
CA SER A 142 -0.22 -10.23 -3.20
C SER A 142 -1.01 -10.40 -4.49
N PHE A 143 -2.29 -10.07 -4.47
CA PHE A 143 -3.15 -10.08 -5.65
C PHE A 143 -2.65 -9.10 -6.73
N ALA A 144 -2.32 -7.87 -6.36
CA ALA A 144 -1.79 -6.88 -7.28
C ALA A 144 -0.46 -7.30 -7.91
N GLY A 145 0.39 -8.01 -7.16
CA GLY A 145 1.64 -8.59 -7.68
C GLY A 145 1.39 -9.64 -8.75
N VAL A 146 0.45 -10.55 -8.51
CA VAL A 146 0.05 -11.55 -9.51
C VAL A 146 -0.56 -10.88 -10.74
N LEU A 147 -1.39 -9.86 -10.54
CA LEU A 147 -1.99 -9.09 -11.64
C LEU A 147 -0.93 -8.36 -12.46
N ASN A 148 0.04 -7.70 -11.80
CA ASN A 148 1.17 -7.04 -12.46
C ASN A 148 2.00 -8.04 -13.30
N ALA A 149 2.31 -9.20 -12.74
CA ALA A 149 3.05 -10.25 -13.45
C ALA A 149 2.28 -10.74 -14.67
N ALA A 150 0.98 -10.99 -14.54
CA ALA A 150 0.12 -11.45 -15.64
C ALA A 150 0.02 -10.39 -16.75
N ILE A 151 -0.17 -9.11 -16.40
CA ILE A 151 -0.21 -8.02 -17.37
C ILE A 151 1.14 -7.89 -18.07
N TRP A 152 2.26 -7.95 -17.34
CA TRP A 152 3.59 -7.92 -17.94
C TRP A 152 3.82 -9.08 -18.92
N TYR A 153 3.37 -10.29 -18.57
CA TYR A 153 3.51 -11.46 -19.46
C TYR A 153 2.68 -11.35 -20.74
N LEU A 154 1.52 -10.67 -20.67
CA LEU A 154 0.57 -10.56 -21.80
C LEU A 154 0.88 -9.39 -22.75
N ASN A 155 1.81 -8.47 -22.40
CA ASN A 155 2.15 -7.28 -23.17
C ASN A 155 3.66 -7.12 -23.39
#